data_6cc4c54d76e176ee9a9c31bcf60666a7
#
_entry.id   6cc4c54d76e176ee9a9c31bcf60666a7
#
_cell.length_a   1.000
_cell.length_b   1.000
_cell.length_c   1.000
_cell.angle_alpha   90.00
_cell.angle_beta   90.00
_cell.angle_gamma   90.00
#
_symmetry.space_group_name_H-M   'P 1'
#
loop_
_entity.id
_entity.type
_entity.pdbx_description
1 polymer ?
#
loop_
_entity_poly.entity_id
_entity_poly.type
_entity_poly.pdbx_seq_one_letter_code
_entity_poly.pdbx_strand_id
1 'polypeptide(L)'
;MQFGMPTLIENHTLKDNIALCKSLGLRFIELNMNFPEYQAERLEETDSLLRAAEEAGIYYTIHLDENLNIADFNPLVAEAYLETVRRSIGVLRKLLPLRDRFGGGVRPLTLNMHMHHGIHITLPDRKVQMYDRDFDTYMKSFAVFRARCEEWIGGSELMITVENTDGFRGYEQKAIDFLLESPVFGLTWDIGHSKAVREGDVPFILERREHLVHFHIHDGTEDPPRNHLALGDGEIDLMDRLRLARSRDARCVLETKTVDALKRSVRWLQEHEGAWNA
;
A
#
# COMPACT_ATOMS: atom_id res chain seq x y z
N MET A 1 -1.56 -6.01 15.49
CA MET A 1 -1.33 -6.39 14.08
C MET A 1 -2.54 -7.13 13.53
N GLN A 2 -2.96 -6.88 12.30
CA GLN A 2 -4.09 -7.51 11.62
C GLN A 2 -3.72 -7.92 10.21
N PHE A 3 -4.27 -9.05 9.76
CA PHE A 3 -4.05 -9.54 8.40
C PHE A 3 -5.26 -9.30 7.52
N GLY A 4 -5.01 -8.90 6.29
CA GLY A 4 -5.96 -8.73 5.20
C GLY A 4 -5.45 -9.33 3.91
N MET A 5 -6.19 -9.11 2.83
CA MET A 5 -5.84 -9.56 1.49
C MET A 5 -6.10 -8.44 0.47
N PRO A 6 -5.40 -8.43 -0.67
CA PRO A 6 -5.79 -7.57 -1.78
C PRO A 6 -7.04 -8.13 -2.48
N THR A 7 -7.70 -7.32 -3.29
CA THR A 7 -8.62 -7.83 -4.30
C THR A 7 -7.84 -8.67 -5.32
N LEU A 8 -8.34 -9.86 -5.64
CA LEU A 8 -7.65 -10.81 -6.52
C LEU A 8 -8.30 -10.86 -7.90
N ILE A 9 -7.48 -10.93 -8.95
CA ILE A 9 -7.94 -11.03 -10.34
C ILE A 9 -8.71 -12.34 -10.62
N GLU A 10 -8.49 -13.38 -9.83
CA GLU A 10 -9.23 -14.65 -9.94
C GLU A 10 -10.66 -14.55 -9.41
N ASN A 11 -10.98 -13.53 -8.63
CA ASN A 11 -12.29 -13.23 -8.10
C ASN A 11 -13.00 -12.20 -8.98
N HIS A 12 -14.16 -12.56 -9.53
CA HIS A 12 -14.85 -11.69 -10.48
C HIS A 12 -15.68 -10.58 -9.82
N THR A 13 -15.95 -10.70 -8.53
CA THR A 13 -16.80 -9.74 -7.80
C THR A 13 -16.23 -9.42 -6.42
N LEU A 14 -16.63 -8.28 -5.86
CA LEU A 14 -16.34 -7.96 -4.47
C LEU A 14 -16.89 -9.03 -3.50
N LYS A 15 -18.04 -9.62 -3.82
CA LYS A 15 -18.66 -10.67 -3.02
C LYS A 15 -17.76 -11.92 -2.94
N ASP A 16 -17.09 -12.28 -4.03
CA ASP A 16 -16.17 -13.42 -4.05
C ASP A 16 -14.93 -13.12 -3.18
N ASN A 17 -14.38 -11.89 -3.27
CA ASN A 17 -13.29 -11.44 -2.41
C ASN A 17 -13.70 -11.46 -0.92
N ILE A 18 -14.89 -10.99 -0.58
CA ILE A 18 -15.41 -11.00 0.79
C ILE A 18 -15.58 -12.44 1.30
N ALA A 19 -16.16 -13.34 0.49
CA ALA A 19 -16.33 -14.74 0.86
C ALA A 19 -14.97 -15.41 1.13
N LEU A 20 -13.97 -15.15 0.30
CA LEU A 20 -12.61 -15.65 0.50
C LEU A 20 -11.97 -15.07 1.77
N CYS A 21 -12.02 -13.76 1.97
CA CYS A 21 -11.49 -13.07 3.15
C CYS A 21 -12.06 -13.68 4.46
N LYS A 22 -13.39 -13.86 4.52
CA LYS A 22 -14.06 -14.51 5.65
C LYS A 22 -13.62 -15.94 5.86
N SER A 23 -13.57 -16.74 4.78
CA SER A 23 -13.22 -18.17 4.87
C SER A 23 -11.80 -18.38 5.40
N LEU A 24 -10.92 -17.40 5.20
CA LEU A 24 -9.54 -17.42 5.67
C LEU A 24 -9.34 -16.73 7.04
N GLY A 25 -10.40 -16.19 7.64
CA GLY A 25 -10.31 -15.48 8.93
C GLY A 25 -9.58 -14.15 8.87
N LEU A 26 -9.44 -13.57 7.66
CA LEU A 26 -8.81 -12.27 7.45
C LEU A 26 -9.75 -11.14 7.84
N ARG A 27 -9.20 -9.98 8.21
CA ARG A 27 -9.93 -8.87 8.83
C ARG A 27 -10.33 -7.77 7.87
N PHE A 28 -9.59 -7.60 6.77
CA PHE A 28 -9.85 -6.53 5.83
C PHE A 28 -9.47 -6.92 4.41
N ILE A 29 -9.99 -6.16 3.46
CA ILE A 29 -9.62 -6.25 2.04
C ILE A 29 -9.04 -4.90 1.61
N GLU A 30 -7.91 -4.94 0.96
CA GLU A 30 -7.36 -3.79 0.25
C GLU A 30 -7.93 -3.75 -1.17
N LEU A 31 -8.73 -2.71 -1.42
CA LEU A 31 -9.35 -2.47 -2.73
C LEU A 31 -8.29 -1.91 -3.68
N ASN A 32 -7.95 -2.64 -4.73
CA ASN A 32 -6.91 -2.25 -5.67
C ASN A 32 -7.51 -1.48 -6.85
N MET A 33 -7.17 -0.20 -6.96
CA MET A 33 -7.68 0.70 -8.01
C MET A 33 -7.09 0.45 -9.40
N ASN A 34 -6.19 -0.53 -9.57
CA ASN A 34 -5.83 -1.01 -10.92
C ASN A 34 -6.98 -1.73 -11.62
N PHE A 35 -8.00 -2.17 -10.87
CA PHE A 35 -9.19 -2.79 -11.44
C PHE A 35 -10.26 -1.75 -11.75
N PRO A 36 -10.92 -1.83 -12.93
CA PRO A 36 -11.96 -0.86 -13.32
C PRO A 36 -13.12 -0.75 -12.32
N GLU A 37 -13.48 -1.85 -11.66
CA GLU A 37 -14.55 -1.90 -10.66
C GLU A 37 -14.22 -1.22 -9.34
N TYR A 38 -12.94 -0.92 -9.08
CA TYR A 38 -12.48 -0.23 -7.87
C TYR A 38 -11.90 1.16 -8.15
N GLN A 39 -12.15 1.72 -9.34
CA GLN A 39 -11.84 3.11 -9.63
C GLN A 39 -12.67 4.06 -8.76
N ALA A 40 -12.15 5.27 -8.48
CA ALA A 40 -12.77 6.23 -7.55
C ALA A 40 -14.27 6.44 -7.80
N GLU A 41 -14.69 6.53 -9.06
CA GLU A 41 -16.11 6.71 -9.45
C GLU A 41 -17.01 5.58 -8.97
N ARG A 42 -16.51 4.34 -9.01
CA ARG A 42 -17.26 3.16 -8.55
C ARG A 42 -17.25 3.05 -7.03
N LEU A 43 -16.11 3.38 -6.42
CA LEU A 43 -15.98 3.35 -4.96
C LEU A 43 -16.81 4.43 -4.26
N GLU A 44 -17.15 5.53 -4.93
CA GLU A 44 -18.03 6.58 -4.39
C GLU A 44 -19.45 6.07 -4.09
N GLU A 45 -19.90 5.01 -4.74
CA GLU A 45 -21.13 4.27 -4.41
C GLU A 45 -20.97 3.44 -3.14
N THR A 46 -20.63 4.09 -2.03
CA THR A 46 -20.19 3.44 -0.79
C THR A 46 -21.24 2.57 -0.09
N ASP A 47 -22.53 2.77 -0.34
CA ASP A 47 -23.61 2.05 0.36
C ASP A 47 -23.53 0.52 0.16
N SER A 48 -23.14 0.07 -1.02
CA SER A 48 -22.96 -1.36 -1.30
C SER A 48 -21.74 -1.93 -0.59
N LEU A 49 -20.63 -1.16 -0.54
CA LEU A 49 -19.41 -1.52 0.18
C LEU A 49 -19.68 -1.63 1.69
N LEU A 50 -20.38 -0.63 2.25
CA LEU A 50 -20.72 -0.59 3.68
C LEU A 50 -21.57 -1.81 4.08
N ARG A 51 -22.67 -2.06 3.38
CA ARG A 51 -23.55 -3.22 3.66
C ARG A 51 -22.80 -4.54 3.57
N ALA A 52 -22.05 -4.75 2.50
CA ALA A 52 -21.32 -6.00 2.29
C ALA A 52 -20.25 -6.24 3.38
N ALA A 53 -19.55 -5.19 3.81
CA ALA A 53 -18.57 -5.28 4.88
C ALA A 53 -19.21 -5.51 6.26
N GLU A 54 -20.32 -4.82 6.57
CA GLU A 54 -21.08 -5.02 7.82
C GLU A 54 -21.58 -6.46 7.95
N GLU A 55 -22.18 -7.03 6.91
CA GLU A 55 -22.62 -8.43 6.87
C GLU A 55 -21.48 -9.42 7.04
N ALA A 56 -20.30 -9.03 6.55
CA ALA A 56 -19.11 -9.86 6.60
C ALA A 56 -18.30 -9.72 7.91
N GLY A 57 -18.43 -8.61 8.63
CA GLY A 57 -17.62 -8.27 9.81
C GLY A 57 -16.18 -7.90 9.44
N ILE A 58 -15.97 -7.22 8.31
CA ILE A 58 -14.67 -6.77 7.80
C ILE A 58 -14.66 -5.27 7.55
N TYR A 59 -13.48 -4.72 7.22
CA TYR A 59 -13.33 -3.35 6.74
C TYR A 59 -12.45 -3.30 5.49
N TYR A 60 -12.24 -2.12 4.92
CA TYR A 60 -11.43 -1.93 3.71
C TYR A 60 -10.30 -0.94 3.93
N THR A 61 -9.19 -1.15 3.24
CA THR A 61 -8.19 -0.15 2.86
C THR A 61 -8.25 0.07 1.35
N ILE A 62 -7.54 1.05 0.83
CA ILE A 62 -7.50 1.32 -0.62
C ILE A 62 -6.05 1.40 -1.07
N HIS A 63 -5.74 0.71 -2.16
CA HIS A 63 -4.51 0.85 -2.91
C HIS A 63 -4.78 1.67 -4.17
N LEU A 64 -4.12 2.83 -4.29
CA LEU A 64 -4.25 3.71 -5.45
C LEU A 64 -3.70 3.04 -6.72
N ASP A 65 -4.11 3.56 -7.87
CA ASP A 65 -3.63 3.14 -9.18
C ASP A 65 -2.10 3.25 -9.27
N GLU A 66 -1.44 2.23 -9.81
CA GLU A 66 0.01 2.19 -9.97
C GLU A 66 0.57 3.28 -10.88
N ASN A 67 -0.24 3.78 -11.82
CA ASN A 67 0.15 4.87 -12.72
C ASN A 67 -0.03 6.26 -12.10
N LEU A 68 -0.55 6.36 -10.88
CA LEU A 68 -0.80 7.63 -10.22
C LEU A 68 0.52 8.41 -10.05
N ASN A 69 0.61 9.56 -10.72
CA ASN A 69 1.81 10.37 -10.79
C ASN A 69 1.51 11.85 -10.51
N ILE A 70 1.49 12.21 -9.25
CA ILE A 70 1.19 13.59 -8.79
C ILE A 70 2.24 14.62 -9.23
N ALA A 71 3.40 14.16 -9.67
CA ALA A 71 4.51 14.98 -10.16
C ALA A 71 4.63 14.97 -11.70
N ASP A 72 3.58 14.55 -12.42
CA ASP A 72 3.59 14.57 -13.88
C ASP A 72 3.90 15.98 -14.40
N PHE A 73 4.79 16.06 -15.42
CA PHE A 73 5.15 17.33 -16.04
C PHE A 73 4.00 17.98 -16.83
N ASN A 74 2.97 17.19 -17.19
CA ASN A 74 1.73 17.73 -17.71
C ASN A 74 0.81 18.13 -16.55
N PRO A 75 0.57 19.43 -16.31
CA PRO A 75 -0.19 19.87 -15.14
C PRO A 75 -1.65 19.41 -15.17
N LEU A 76 -2.23 19.14 -16.35
CA LEU A 76 -3.59 18.60 -16.44
C LEU A 76 -3.65 17.17 -15.96
N VAL A 77 -2.63 16.37 -16.25
CA VAL A 77 -2.53 14.97 -15.78
C VAL A 77 -2.27 14.94 -14.27
N ALA A 78 -1.34 15.75 -13.79
CA ALA A 78 -1.04 15.86 -12.36
C ALA A 78 -2.30 16.27 -11.56
N GLU A 79 -3.08 17.24 -12.05
CA GLU A 79 -4.32 17.67 -11.39
C GLU A 79 -5.38 16.57 -11.40
N ALA A 80 -5.50 15.78 -12.49
CA ALA A 80 -6.41 14.64 -12.54
C ALA A 80 -6.03 13.57 -11.48
N TYR A 81 -4.75 13.32 -11.28
CA TYR A 81 -4.30 12.41 -10.23
C TYR A 81 -4.56 12.95 -8.82
N LEU A 82 -4.33 14.24 -8.59
CA LEU A 82 -4.68 14.90 -7.32
C LEU A 82 -6.17 14.79 -7.03
N GLU A 83 -7.02 14.98 -8.04
CA GLU A 83 -8.47 14.81 -7.90
C GLU A 83 -8.85 13.34 -7.57
N THR A 84 -8.17 12.37 -8.17
CA THR A 84 -8.35 10.95 -7.84
C THR A 84 -8.02 10.68 -6.38
N VAL A 85 -6.92 11.21 -5.86
CA VAL A 85 -6.55 11.09 -4.44
C VAL A 85 -7.63 11.74 -3.54
N ARG A 86 -8.08 12.93 -3.87
CA ARG A 86 -9.12 13.64 -3.11
C ARG A 86 -10.42 12.83 -3.02
N ARG A 87 -10.87 12.25 -4.13
CA ARG A 87 -12.07 11.41 -4.19
C ARG A 87 -11.88 10.14 -3.36
N SER A 88 -10.72 9.49 -3.47
CA SER A 88 -10.38 8.28 -2.70
C SER A 88 -10.33 8.55 -1.19
N ILE A 89 -9.81 9.70 -0.75
CA ILE A 89 -9.89 10.16 0.64
C ILE A 89 -11.36 10.31 1.08
N GLY A 90 -12.20 10.88 0.21
CA GLY A 90 -13.64 11.01 0.46
C GLY A 90 -14.35 9.67 0.64
N VAL A 91 -14.00 8.67 -0.16
CA VAL A 91 -14.48 7.28 -0.02
C VAL A 91 -14.00 6.69 1.30
N LEU A 92 -12.70 6.76 1.56
CA LEU A 92 -12.10 6.17 2.75
C LEU A 92 -12.70 6.76 4.05
N ARG A 93 -13.02 8.06 4.04
CA ARG A 93 -13.70 8.71 5.18
C ARG A 93 -15.08 8.10 5.47
N LYS A 94 -15.84 7.75 4.44
CA LYS A 94 -17.13 7.07 4.59
C LYS A 94 -16.99 5.63 5.11
N LEU A 95 -15.82 5.01 4.89
CA LEU A 95 -15.52 3.64 5.33
C LEU A 95 -14.94 3.57 6.76
N LEU A 96 -14.56 4.70 7.37
CA LEU A 96 -14.02 4.76 8.73
C LEU A 96 -14.87 4.01 9.79
N PRO A 97 -16.20 4.12 9.80
CA PRO A 97 -17.03 3.40 10.79
C PRO A 97 -16.85 1.88 10.76
N LEU A 98 -16.54 1.30 9.59
CA LEU A 98 -16.23 -0.14 9.47
C LEU A 98 -14.93 -0.50 10.20
N ARG A 99 -13.87 0.32 10.02
CA ARG A 99 -12.62 0.14 10.76
C ARG A 99 -12.84 0.24 12.26
N ASP A 100 -13.62 1.22 12.73
CA ASP A 100 -13.91 1.42 14.15
C ASP A 100 -14.62 0.21 14.73
N ARG A 101 -15.55 -0.36 13.99
CA ARG A 101 -16.34 -1.51 14.42
C ARG A 101 -15.59 -2.85 14.34
N PHE A 102 -14.82 -3.08 13.28
CA PHE A 102 -14.22 -4.38 12.97
C PHE A 102 -12.69 -4.40 13.03
N GLY A 103 -12.05 -3.23 12.99
CA GLY A 103 -10.60 -3.07 12.94
C GLY A 103 -9.91 -2.83 14.29
N GLY A 104 -10.64 -2.89 15.42
CA GLY A 104 -10.03 -2.65 16.74
C GLY A 104 -9.58 -1.21 17.01
N GLY A 105 -9.93 -0.27 16.15
CA GLY A 105 -10.01 1.17 16.43
C GLY A 105 -8.73 2.01 16.54
N VAL A 106 -7.52 1.44 16.43
CA VAL A 106 -6.34 2.18 16.93
C VAL A 106 -5.46 2.77 15.82
N ARG A 107 -5.55 2.31 14.58
CA ARG A 107 -4.68 2.79 13.48
C ARG A 107 -5.45 3.59 12.44
N PRO A 108 -4.85 4.68 11.92
CA PRO A 108 -5.45 5.40 10.80
C PRO A 108 -5.80 4.44 9.65
N LEU A 109 -6.92 4.68 9.00
CA LEU A 109 -7.28 3.92 7.80
C LEU A 109 -6.40 4.38 6.64
N THR A 110 -5.80 3.44 5.90
CA THR A 110 -4.74 3.75 4.94
C THR A 110 -5.25 3.82 3.51
N LEU A 111 -4.72 4.81 2.78
CA LEU A 111 -4.73 4.94 1.33
C LEU A 111 -3.29 4.72 0.87
N ASN A 112 -3.00 3.54 0.32
CA ASN A 112 -1.65 3.18 -0.10
C ASN A 112 -1.33 3.70 -1.50
N MET A 113 -0.12 4.16 -1.74
CA MET A 113 0.34 4.63 -3.05
C MET A 113 1.78 4.22 -3.33
N HIS A 114 2.08 4.02 -4.61
CA HIS A 114 3.45 3.89 -5.09
C HIS A 114 4.09 5.26 -5.34
N MET A 115 5.43 5.31 -5.28
CA MET A 115 6.19 6.43 -5.86
C MET A 115 6.38 6.17 -7.35
N HIS A 116 5.90 7.11 -8.18
CA HIS A 116 6.09 7.02 -9.62
C HIS A 116 7.47 7.57 -9.99
N HIS A 117 8.32 6.72 -10.59
CA HIS A 117 9.71 7.07 -10.93
C HIS A 117 9.88 8.13 -12.02
N GLY A 118 8.78 8.53 -12.67
CA GLY A 118 8.83 9.43 -13.81
C GLY A 118 9.44 8.77 -15.04
N ILE A 119 9.74 9.60 -16.02
CA ILE A 119 10.38 9.17 -17.25
C ILE A 119 11.90 9.34 -17.21
N HIS A 120 12.59 8.57 -18.00
CA HIS A 120 14.01 8.77 -18.25
C HIS A 120 14.28 9.00 -19.75
N ILE A 121 15.29 9.80 -20.04
CA ILE A 121 15.80 9.99 -21.40
C ILE A 121 17.04 9.12 -21.56
N THR A 122 17.01 8.24 -22.56
CA THR A 122 18.18 7.40 -22.90
C THR A 122 19.08 8.16 -23.84
N LEU A 123 20.28 8.49 -23.37
CA LEU A 123 21.39 9.00 -24.16
C LEU A 123 22.29 7.85 -24.61
N PRO A 124 23.21 8.06 -25.57
CA PRO A 124 24.08 6.98 -26.04
C PRO A 124 24.94 6.32 -24.94
N ASP A 125 25.28 7.06 -23.91
CA ASP A 125 26.21 6.69 -22.82
C ASP A 125 25.53 6.50 -21.46
N ARG A 126 24.30 7.00 -21.26
CA ARG A 126 23.61 6.95 -19.96
C ARG A 126 22.12 7.17 -20.08
N LYS A 127 21.41 6.86 -18.98
CA LYS A 127 20.03 7.29 -18.76
C LYS A 127 19.99 8.51 -17.83
N VAL A 128 19.13 9.46 -18.15
CA VAL A 128 18.88 10.66 -17.32
C VAL A 128 17.48 10.58 -16.76
N GLN A 129 17.35 10.47 -15.45
CA GLN A 129 16.06 10.51 -14.78
C GLN A 129 15.57 11.96 -14.75
N MET A 130 14.36 12.18 -15.25
CA MET A 130 13.87 13.55 -15.44
C MET A 130 13.50 14.22 -14.12
N TYR A 131 13.05 13.49 -13.12
CA TYR A 131 12.77 14.04 -11.79
C TYR A 131 14.04 14.38 -10.99
N ASP A 132 15.14 13.66 -11.22
CA ASP A 132 16.44 14.03 -10.66
C ASP A 132 16.98 15.30 -11.31
N ARG A 133 16.85 15.41 -12.63
CA ARG A 133 17.28 16.60 -13.40
C ARG A 133 16.49 17.87 -13.01
N ASP A 134 15.17 17.74 -12.90
CA ASP A 134 14.26 18.86 -12.61
C ASP A 134 13.73 18.77 -11.17
N PHE A 135 14.63 18.48 -10.24
CA PHE A 135 14.32 18.17 -8.84
C PHE A 135 13.50 19.25 -8.13
N ASP A 136 13.78 20.53 -8.38
CA ASP A 136 13.02 21.64 -7.78
C ASP A 136 11.54 21.62 -8.22
N THR A 137 11.28 21.27 -9.49
CA THR A 137 9.89 21.14 -10.01
C THR A 137 9.21 19.92 -9.40
N TYR A 138 9.92 18.80 -9.29
CA TYR A 138 9.45 17.61 -8.63
C TYR A 138 9.05 17.88 -7.17
N MET A 139 9.91 18.53 -6.38
CA MET A 139 9.62 18.86 -4.99
C MET A 139 8.47 19.89 -4.82
N LYS A 140 8.29 20.81 -5.77
CA LYS A 140 7.12 21.71 -5.77
C LYS A 140 5.81 20.93 -5.92
N SER A 141 5.77 19.89 -6.75
CA SER A 141 4.61 19.02 -6.88
C SER A 141 4.30 18.30 -5.56
N PHE A 142 5.33 17.79 -4.87
CA PHE A 142 5.16 17.16 -3.56
C PHE A 142 4.73 18.15 -2.48
N ALA A 143 5.19 19.39 -2.53
CA ALA A 143 4.73 20.44 -1.61
C ALA A 143 3.23 20.74 -1.79
N VAL A 144 2.76 20.82 -3.04
CA VAL A 144 1.32 20.98 -3.36
C VAL A 144 0.53 19.75 -2.90
N PHE A 145 1.03 18.56 -3.20
CA PHE A 145 0.40 17.30 -2.79
C PHE A 145 0.24 17.20 -1.28
N ARG A 146 1.32 17.43 -0.52
CA ARG A 146 1.30 17.42 0.95
C ARG A 146 0.27 18.39 1.50
N ALA A 147 0.30 19.65 1.07
CA ALA A 147 -0.62 20.67 1.56
C ALA A 147 -2.10 20.32 1.29
N ARG A 148 -2.41 19.80 0.11
CA ARG A 148 -3.77 19.36 -0.23
C ARG A 148 -4.20 18.14 0.59
N CYS A 149 -3.32 17.18 0.80
CA CYS A 149 -3.63 16.00 1.62
C CYS A 149 -3.86 16.38 3.09
N GLU A 150 -3.06 17.29 3.64
CA GLU A 150 -3.26 17.85 4.97
C GLU A 150 -4.64 18.53 5.10
N GLU A 151 -5.05 19.29 4.10
CA GLU A 151 -6.38 19.91 4.04
C GLU A 151 -7.50 18.86 3.92
N TRP A 152 -7.37 17.92 2.99
CA TRP A 152 -8.41 16.94 2.71
C TRP A 152 -8.58 15.91 3.81
N ILE A 153 -7.51 15.46 4.45
CA ILE A 153 -7.55 14.54 5.57
C ILE A 153 -8.00 15.27 6.84
N GLY A 154 -7.48 16.48 7.06
CA GLY A 154 -7.79 17.26 8.26
C GLY A 154 -7.50 16.47 9.54
N GLY A 155 -8.37 16.60 10.54
CA GLY A 155 -8.27 15.86 11.81
C GLY A 155 -8.85 14.45 11.77
N SER A 156 -9.14 13.87 10.58
CA SER A 156 -9.67 12.52 10.46
C SER A 156 -8.58 11.47 10.67
N GLU A 157 -8.97 10.29 11.10
CA GLU A 157 -8.07 9.15 11.31
C GLU A 157 -7.78 8.41 9.99
N LEU A 158 -7.37 9.17 8.97
CA LEU A 158 -6.92 8.68 7.67
C LEU A 158 -5.43 8.96 7.48
N MET A 159 -4.76 8.15 6.68
CA MET A 159 -3.35 8.31 6.36
C MET A 159 -3.06 7.85 4.94
N ILE A 160 -2.20 8.58 4.24
CA ILE A 160 -1.62 8.12 2.99
C ILE A 160 -0.31 7.41 3.32
N THR A 161 -0.13 6.20 2.82
CA THR A 161 1.12 5.46 2.98
C THR A 161 1.84 5.32 1.65
N VAL A 162 3.15 5.55 1.69
CA VAL A 162 4.03 5.41 0.52
C VAL A 162 4.70 4.06 0.57
N GLU A 163 4.60 3.32 -0.53
CA GLU A 163 5.10 1.96 -0.68
C GLU A 163 6.36 1.92 -1.55
N ASN A 164 7.29 1.04 -1.18
CA ASN A 164 8.42 0.66 -2.03
C ASN A 164 7.99 -0.33 -3.12
N THR A 165 8.51 -0.11 -4.33
CA THR A 165 8.29 -1.00 -5.48
C THR A 165 9.60 -1.67 -5.91
N ASP A 166 10.33 -1.08 -6.86
CA ASP A 166 11.65 -1.51 -7.31
C ASP A 166 12.80 -0.69 -6.65
N GLY A 167 12.63 -0.36 -5.37
CA GLY A 167 13.50 0.50 -4.57
C GLY A 167 13.16 1.98 -4.69
N PHE A 168 13.73 2.81 -3.81
CA PHE A 168 13.56 4.25 -3.82
C PHE A 168 14.78 4.96 -4.41
N ARG A 169 14.56 5.80 -5.43
CA ARG A 169 15.60 6.66 -6.01
C ARG A 169 15.94 7.80 -5.05
N GLY A 170 17.12 8.37 -5.16
CA GLY A 170 17.56 9.43 -4.25
C GLY A 170 16.65 10.66 -4.21
N TYR A 171 16.02 11.04 -5.33
CA TYR A 171 15.04 12.13 -5.37
C TYR A 171 13.71 11.71 -4.68
N GLU A 172 13.32 10.45 -4.77
CA GLU A 172 12.13 9.92 -4.10
C GLU A 172 12.33 9.85 -2.59
N GLN A 173 13.51 9.41 -2.15
CA GLN A 173 13.85 9.39 -0.72
C GLN A 173 13.69 10.77 -0.08
N LYS A 174 14.15 11.84 -0.77
CA LYS A 174 13.98 13.22 -0.30
C LYS A 174 12.52 13.68 -0.27
N ALA A 175 11.72 13.27 -1.27
CA ALA A 175 10.29 13.55 -1.29
C ALA A 175 9.55 12.80 -0.18
N ILE A 176 9.90 11.54 0.07
CA ILE A 176 9.36 10.74 1.17
C ILE A 176 9.70 11.39 2.51
N ASP A 177 10.96 11.78 2.74
CA ASP A 177 11.36 12.48 3.97
C ASP A 177 10.53 13.73 4.19
N PHE A 178 10.34 14.53 3.14
CA PHE A 178 9.48 15.70 3.19
C PHE A 178 8.02 15.37 3.52
N LEU A 179 7.44 14.29 2.95
CA LEU A 179 6.08 13.87 3.25
C LEU A 179 5.95 13.42 4.72
N LEU A 180 6.91 12.64 5.21
CA LEU A 180 6.89 12.08 6.55
C LEU A 180 7.02 13.10 7.69
N GLU A 181 7.38 14.35 7.40
CA GLU A 181 7.27 15.46 8.37
C GLU A 181 5.80 15.76 8.73
N SER A 182 4.84 15.32 7.92
CA SER A 182 3.42 15.53 8.14
C SER A 182 2.77 14.26 8.70
N PRO A 183 1.92 14.38 9.76
CA PRO A 183 1.29 13.23 10.40
C PRO A 183 0.25 12.51 9.54
N VAL A 184 -0.11 13.07 8.38
CA VAL A 184 -1.06 12.43 7.45
C VAL A 184 -0.36 11.47 6.48
N PHE A 185 0.97 11.32 6.56
CA PHE A 185 1.76 10.39 5.76
C PHE A 185 2.46 9.34 6.62
N GLY A 186 2.57 8.15 6.08
CA GLY A 186 3.30 7.03 6.65
C GLY A 186 3.94 6.17 5.57
N LEU A 187 4.47 5.04 5.97
CA LEU A 187 5.11 4.08 5.07
C LEU A 187 4.35 2.76 5.05
N THR A 188 4.23 2.21 3.86
CA THR A 188 3.98 0.79 3.60
C THR A 188 5.30 0.13 3.25
N TRP A 189 5.61 -0.98 3.88
CA TRP A 189 6.73 -1.82 3.47
C TRP A 189 6.23 -3.05 2.74
N ASP A 190 6.51 -3.12 1.44
CA ASP A 190 6.42 -4.36 0.69
C ASP A 190 7.75 -5.10 0.81
N ILE A 191 7.72 -6.21 1.55
CA ILE A 191 8.91 -6.99 1.87
C ILE A 191 9.41 -7.83 0.69
N GLY A 192 8.50 -8.27 -0.18
CA GLY A 192 8.85 -9.04 -1.35
C GLY A 192 9.42 -8.18 -2.47
N HIS A 193 8.95 -6.96 -2.63
CA HIS A 193 9.54 -5.97 -3.54
C HIS A 193 10.98 -5.64 -3.11
N SER A 194 11.22 -5.42 -1.80
CA SER A 194 12.58 -5.25 -1.29
C SER A 194 13.48 -6.43 -1.64
N LYS A 195 12.98 -7.67 -1.50
CA LYS A 195 13.77 -8.88 -1.83
C LYS A 195 14.13 -8.92 -3.32
N ALA A 196 13.19 -8.59 -4.20
CA ALA A 196 13.41 -8.57 -5.64
C ALA A 196 14.47 -7.55 -6.09
N VAL A 197 14.71 -6.49 -5.31
CA VAL A 197 15.75 -5.48 -5.52
C VAL A 197 16.97 -5.63 -4.60
N ARG A 198 17.19 -6.86 -4.10
CA ARG A 198 18.34 -7.20 -3.24
C ARG A 198 18.40 -6.40 -1.95
N GLU A 199 17.23 -6.09 -1.40
CA GLU A 199 17.06 -5.35 -0.14
C GLU A 199 17.78 -3.98 -0.11
N GLY A 200 18.03 -3.38 -1.28
CA GLY A 200 18.74 -2.10 -1.40
C GLY A 200 18.01 -0.91 -0.77
N ASP A 201 16.70 -1.00 -0.60
CA ASP A 201 15.83 0.00 0.03
C ASP A 201 15.63 -0.23 1.55
N VAL A 202 15.97 -1.40 2.05
CA VAL A 202 15.77 -1.79 3.47
C VAL A 202 16.43 -0.83 4.45
N PRO A 203 17.69 -0.38 4.27
CA PRO A 203 18.29 0.59 5.18
C PRO A 203 17.48 1.89 5.30
N PHE A 204 17.01 2.43 4.16
CA PHE A 204 16.17 3.63 4.13
C PHE A 204 14.86 3.44 4.90
N ILE A 205 14.21 2.29 4.71
CA ILE A 205 12.93 1.96 5.36
C ILE A 205 13.14 1.78 6.87
N LEU A 206 14.16 1.04 7.28
CA LEU A 206 14.42 0.77 8.70
C LEU A 206 14.84 2.01 9.50
N GLU A 207 15.51 2.99 8.87
CA GLU A 207 15.78 4.28 9.50
C GLU A 207 14.50 5.06 9.80
N ARG A 208 13.41 4.79 9.09
CA ARG A 208 12.08 5.42 9.20
C ARG A 208 11.01 4.48 9.76
N ARG A 209 11.43 3.44 10.46
CA ARG A 209 10.53 2.38 10.97
C ARG A 209 9.38 2.90 11.86
N GLU A 210 9.53 4.07 12.48
CA GLU A 210 8.47 4.70 13.26
C GLU A 210 7.27 5.14 12.42
N HIS A 211 7.46 5.36 11.12
CA HIS A 211 6.41 5.69 10.16
C HIS A 211 5.76 4.47 9.52
N LEU A 212 6.26 3.24 9.79
CA LEU A 212 5.67 2.02 9.27
C LEU A 212 4.35 1.71 9.97
N VAL A 213 3.26 1.72 9.21
CA VAL A 213 1.89 1.47 9.68
C VAL A 213 1.17 0.41 8.87
N HIS A 214 1.71 0.08 7.71
CA HIS A 214 1.15 -0.86 6.76
C HIS A 214 2.27 -1.74 6.17
N PHE A 215 1.95 -2.99 5.84
CA PHE A 215 2.89 -3.92 5.22
C PHE A 215 2.19 -4.69 4.11
N HIS A 216 2.88 -4.88 3.02
CA HIS A 216 2.57 -5.92 2.04
C HIS A 216 3.48 -7.10 2.31
N ILE A 217 2.86 -8.22 2.63
CA ILE A 217 3.55 -9.45 3.06
C ILE A 217 3.34 -10.52 2.01
N HIS A 218 4.40 -10.87 1.33
CA HIS A 218 4.52 -12.02 0.45
C HIS A 218 5.98 -12.46 0.43
N ASP A 219 6.24 -13.66 -0.04
CA ASP A 219 7.62 -14.13 -0.15
C ASP A 219 8.23 -13.76 -1.50
N GLY A 220 9.53 -13.87 -1.60
CA GLY A 220 10.27 -13.51 -2.80
C GLY A 220 11.65 -14.15 -2.86
N THR A 221 12.27 -14.12 -4.04
CA THR A 221 13.64 -14.57 -4.29
C THR A 221 14.46 -13.46 -4.94
N GLU A 222 15.79 -13.53 -4.74
CA GLU A 222 16.71 -12.54 -5.28
C GLU A 222 17.25 -12.92 -6.66
N ASP A 223 17.54 -14.22 -6.86
CA ASP A 223 18.12 -14.73 -8.11
C ASP A 223 17.48 -16.06 -8.55
N PRO A 224 16.66 -16.11 -9.60
CA PRO A 224 16.11 -14.94 -10.31
C PRO A 224 15.15 -14.14 -9.41
N PRO A 225 15.04 -12.82 -9.61
CA PRO A 225 14.15 -12.02 -8.79
C PRO A 225 12.69 -12.42 -9.06
N ARG A 226 11.97 -12.76 -7.98
CA ARG A 226 10.53 -13.07 -7.99
C ARG A 226 9.91 -12.49 -6.73
N ASN A 227 8.69 -12.02 -6.88
CA ASN A 227 7.86 -11.50 -5.80
C ASN A 227 6.46 -12.15 -5.81
N HIS A 228 5.60 -11.76 -4.89
CA HIS A 228 4.24 -12.26 -4.70
C HIS A 228 4.13 -13.80 -4.54
N LEU A 229 5.19 -14.44 -4.07
CA LEU A 229 5.18 -15.86 -3.73
C LEU A 229 4.37 -16.11 -2.45
N ALA A 230 3.84 -17.32 -2.29
CA ALA A 230 3.27 -17.71 -1.01
C ALA A 230 4.35 -17.72 0.08
N LEU A 231 3.95 -17.44 1.32
CA LEU A 231 4.87 -17.45 2.45
C LEU A 231 5.50 -18.84 2.61
N GLY A 232 6.82 -18.85 2.72
CA GLY A 232 7.65 -20.07 2.80
C GLY A 232 8.10 -20.62 1.45
N ASP A 233 7.75 -19.99 0.33
CA ASP A 233 8.20 -20.39 -1.01
C ASP A 233 9.43 -19.60 -1.50
N GLY A 234 9.88 -18.61 -0.74
CA GLY A 234 10.99 -17.73 -1.08
C GLY A 234 12.12 -17.77 -0.07
N GLU A 235 12.82 -16.65 0.05
CA GLU A 235 14.09 -16.52 0.81
C GLU A 235 14.04 -15.43 1.87
N ILE A 236 12.87 -14.80 2.11
CA ILE A 236 12.74 -13.68 3.06
C ILE A 236 12.76 -14.22 4.50
N ASP A 237 13.47 -13.52 5.40
CA ASP A 237 13.30 -13.75 6.85
C ASP A 237 11.93 -13.20 7.30
N LEU A 238 10.88 -13.99 7.01
CA LEU A 238 9.50 -13.65 7.33
C LEU A 238 9.29 -13.42 8.83
N MET A 239 10.06 -14.12 9.69
CA MET A 239 9.92 -13.98 11.13
C MET A 239 10.36 -12.59 11.60
N ASP A 240 11.49 -12.09 11.11
CA ASP A 240 11.97 -10.74 11.43
C ASP A 240 10.97 -9.68 10.96
N ARG A 241 10.47 -9.80 9.73
CA ARG A 241 9.50 -8.85 9.15
C ARG A 241 8.18 -8.85 9.91
N LEU A 242 7.65 -10.01 10.27
CA LEU A 242 6.41 -10.14 11.05
C LEU A 242 6.54 -9.61 12.48
N ARG A 243 7.67 -9.84 13.15
CA ARG A 243 7.96 -9.26 14.47
C ARG A 243 8.01 -7.74 14.42
N LEU A 244 8.64 -7.17 13.39
CA LEU A 244 8.64 -5.72 13.20
C LEU A 244 7.22 -5.21 12.95
N ALA A 245 6.46 -5.80 12.04
CA ALA A 245 5.07 -5.42 11.78
C ALA A 245 4.21 -5.47 13.06
N ARG A 246 4.41 -6.49 13.88
CA ARG A 246 3.75 -6.62 15.18
C ARG A 246 4.15 -5.51 16.15
N SER A 247 5.46 -5.24 16.28
CA SER A 247 5.96 -4.17 17.18
C SER A 247 5.39 -2.81 16.82
N ARG A 248 5.00 -2.62 15.56
CA ARG A 248 4.36 -1.42 15.02
C ARG A 248 2.84 -1.48 15.09
N ASP A 249 2.26 -2.60 15.53
CA ASP A 249 0.81 -2.87 15.45
C ASP A 249 0.24 -2.58 14.04
N ALA A 250 0.99 -2.94 13.02
CA ALA A 250 0.69 -2.61 11.62
C ALA A 250 -0.43 -3.48 11.04
N ARG A 251 -1.05 -3.00 9.95
CA ARG A 251 -1.85 -3.83 9.04
C ARG A 251 -0.93 -4.56 8.08
N CYS A 252 -1.24 -5.82 7.81
CA CYS A 252 -0.49 -6.67 6.90
C CYS A 252 -1.41 -7.22 5.82
N VAL A 253 -1.24 -6.79 4.59
CA VAL A 253 -1.89 -7.37 3.41
C VAL A 253 -1.07 -8.57 2.96
N LEU A 254 -1.68 -9.75 2.87
CA LEU A 254 -1.05 -10.92 2.25
C LEU A 254 -1.13 -10.74 0.73
N GLU A 255 -0.16 -10.04 0.17
CA GLU A 255 -0.21 -9.58 -1.21
C GLU A 255 0.28 -10.64 -2.21
N THR A 256 -0.35 -11.82 -2.17
CA THR A 256 -0.20 -12.83 -3.23
C THR A 256 -1.20 -12.56 -4.35
N LYS A 257 -0.89 -13.00 -5.57
CA LYS A 257 -1.73 -12.69 -6.74
C LYS A 257 -2.73 -13.79 -7.10
N THR A 258 -2.73 -14.93 -6.35
CA THR A 258 -3.64 -16.06 -6.58
C THR A 258 -4.31 -16.54 -5.31
N VAL A 259 -5.50 -17.12 -5.47
CA VAL A 259 -6.26 -17.72 -4.36
C VAL A 259 -5.48 -18.85 -3.69
N ASP A 260 -4.75 -19.66 -4.47
CA ASP A 260 -3.94 -20.75 -3.93
C ASP A 260 -2.79 -20.22 -3.07
N ALA A 261 -2.00 -19.28 -3.59
CA ALA A 261 -0.90 -18.69 -2.83
C ALA A 261 -1.38 -18.00 -1.55
N LEU A 262 -2.53 -17.31 -1.60
CA LEU A 262 -3.13 -16.69 -0.41
C LEU A 262 -3.51 -17.74 0.65
N LYS A 263 -4.18 -18.84 0.24
CA LYS A 263 -4.54 -19.93 1.17
C LYS A 263 -3.32 -20.58 1.81
N ARG A 264 -2.26 -20.78 1.04
CA ARG A 264 -0.98 -21.33 1.54
C ARG A 264 -0.32 -20.38 2.51
N SER A 265 -0.32 -19.07 2.22
CA SER A 265 0.23 -18.04 3.10
C SER A 265 -0.52 -17.96 4.44
N VAL A 266 -1.83 -18.02 4.43
CA VAL A 266 -2.62 -18.05 5.68
C VAL A 266 -2.31 -19.30 6.50
N ARG A 267 -2.20 -20.47 5.86
CA ARG A 267 -1.81 -21.71 6.55
C ARG A 267 -0.42 -21.59 7.16
N TRP A 268 0.53 -21.07 6.40
CA TRP A 268 1.90 -20.85 6.89
C TRP A 268 1.92 -19.94 8.13
N LEU A 269 1.15 -18.83 8.13
CA LEU A 269 1.03 -17.95 9.29
C LEU A 269 0.48 -18.65 10.51
N GLN A 270 -0.53 -19.51 10.36
CA GLN A 270 -1.13 -20.30 11.44
C GLN A 270 -0.13 -21.32 12.03
N GLU A 271 0.60 -22.00 11.16
CA GLU A 271 1.61 -22.99 11.57
C GLU A 271 2.80 -22.36 12.31
N HIS A 272 3.10 -21.08 12.05
CA HIS A 272 4.24 -20.36 12.64
C HIS A 272 3.83 -19.29 13.66
N GLU A 273 2.57 -19.25 14.07
CA GLU A 273 2.04 -18.17 14.94
C GLU A 273 2.86 -18.01 16.22
N GLY A 274 3.27 -19.10 16.88
CA GLY A 274 4.09 -19.04 18.09
C GLY A 274 5.46 -18.40 17.91
N ALA A 275 6.02 -18.41 16.70
CA ALA A 275 7.37 -17.90 16.44
C ALA A 275 7.44 -16.40 16.17
N TRP A 276 6.42 -15.82 15.50
CA TRP A 276 6.38 -14.38 15.24
C TRP A 276 5.54 -13.62 16.28
N ASN A 277 4.73 -14.35 17.05
CA ASN A 277 3.83 -13.79 18.07
C ASN A 277 4.47 -13.77 19.47
N ALA A 278 5.65 -14.40 19.63
CA ALA A 278 6.44 -14.34 20.84
C ALA A 278 7.17 -12.99 20.94
#